data_63a074df9aa8e8bf1924dad574cbce11
#
_entry.id   63a074df9aa8e8bf1924dad574cbce11
#
_cell.length_a   1.000
_cell.length_b   1.000
_cell.length_c   1.000
_cell.angle_alpha   90.00
_cell.angle_beta   90.00
_cell.angle_gamma   90.00
#
_symmetry.space_group_name_H-M   'P 1'
#
loop_
_entity.id
_entity.type
_entity.pdbx_description
1 polymer ?
#
loop_
_entity_poly.entity_id
_entity_poly.type
_entity_poly.pdbx_seq_one_letter_code
_entity_poly.pdbx_strand_id
1 'polypeptide(L)'
;MKRRVLLVDDDESVLLTLKAVLELHRFDVDTAISATDACAKLQTGTYEMVVTDIRMETEDAGFQVVHTAQQQTYRPVTAVLTAYPPPEQVCRNQRVGSLLVKPIGTTELVRQLEALLETRRPGPSGR
;
A
#
# COMPACT_ATOMS: atom_id res chain seq x y z
N MET A 1 -11.60 -4.26 -15.90
CA MET A 1 -10.38 -4.87 -15.38
C MET A 1 -10.14 -4.41 -13.96
N LYS A 2 -9.86 -5.36 -13.08
CA LYS A 2 -9.66 -5.02 -11.67
C LYS A 2 -8.26 -4.48 -11.44
N ARG A 3 -8.16 -3.51 -10.53
CA ARG A 3 -6.88 -2.93 -10.14
C ARG A 3 -6.27 -3.80 -9.05
N ARG A 4 -5.01 -4.16 -9.21
CA ARG A 4 -4.33 -5.07 -8.29
C ARG A 4 -3.65 -4.31 -7.18
N VAL A 5 -3.95 -4.71 -5.94
CA VAL A 5 -3.42 -4.10 -4.72
C VAL A 5 -2.76 -5.17 -3.88
N LEU A 6 -1.59 -4.86 -3.33
CA LEU A 6 -0.95 -5.69 -2.32
C LEU A 6 -1.14 -5.02 -0.96
N LEU A 7 -1.80 -5.71 -0.04
CA LEU A 7 -1.98 -5.26 1.35
C LEU A 7 -0.98 -5.97 2.23
N VAL A 8 -0.25 -5.22 3.05
CA VAL A 8 0.80 -5.77 3.91
C VAL A 8 0.56 -5.34 5.35
N ASP A 9 0.36 -6.31 6.23
CA ASP A 9 0.17 -6.07 7.66
C ASP A 9 0.40 -7.39 8.38
N ASP A 10 1.01 -7.38 9.56
CA ASP A 10 1.23 -8.61 10.31
C ASP A 10 -0.01 -9.03 11.10
N ASP A 11 -1.06 -8.23 11.11
CA ASP A 11 -2.34 -8.57 11.74
C ASP A 11 -3.26 -9.16 10.68
N GLU A 12 -3.44 -10.49 10.74
CA GLU A 12 -4.25 -11.18 9.74
C GLU A 12 -5.72 -10.76 9.75
N SER A 13 -6.26 -10.38 10.90
CA SER A 13 -7.65 -9.95 10.94
C SER A 13 -7.83 -8.61 10.25
N VAL A 14 -6.84 -7.72 10.33
CA VAL A 14 -6.85 -6.47 9.58
C VAL A 14 -6.81 -6.76 8.07
N LEU A 15 -5.93 -7.67 7.65
CA LEU A 15 -5.80 -8.03 6.24
C LEU A 15 -7.11 -8.59 5.70
N LEU A 16 -7.74 -9.51 6.44
CA LEU A 16 -8.99 -10.11 5.97
C LEU A 16 -10.10 -9.08 5.83
N THR A 17 -10.21 -8.18 6.79
CA THR A 17 -11.24 -7.14 6.76
C THR A 17 -11.02 -6.19 5.57
N LEU A 18 -9.80 -5.71 5.41
CA LEU A 18 -9.51 -4.76 4.34
C LEU A 18 -9.61 -5.41 2.97
N LYS A 19 -9.17 -6.67 2.85
CA LYS A 19 -9.30 -7.39 1.60
C LYS A 19 -10.76 -7.51 1.19
N ALA A 20 -11.62 -7.90 2.13
CA ALA A 20 -13.05 -8.04 1.83
C ALA A 20 -13.65 -6.71 1.37
N VAL A 21 -13.33 -5.62 2.05
CA VAL A 21 -13.85 -4.31 1.69
C VAL A 21 -13.37 -3.88 0.32
N LEU A 22 -12.08 -4.04 0.04
CA LEU A 22 -11.53 -3.61 -1.25
C LEU A 22 -12.06 -4.47 -2.39
N GLU A 23 -12.26 -5.76 -2.17
CA GLU A 23 -12.82 -6.62 -3.20
C GLU A 23 -14.25 -6.24 -3.55
N LEU A 24 -15.01 -5.74 -2.58
CA LEU A 24 -16.35 -5.21 -2.86
C LEU A 24 -16.30 -3.99 -3.78
N HIS A 25 -15.18 -3.27 -3.79
CA HIS A 25 -14.99 -2.07 -4.61
C HIS A 25 -14.16 -2.37 -5.85
N ARG A 26 -14.14 -3.62 -6.28
CA ARG A 26 -13.57 -4.07 -7.55
C ARG A 26 -12.05 -3.99 -7.59
N PHE A 27 -11.40 -4.14 -6.46
CA PHE A 27 -9.96 -4.35 -6.42
C PHE A 27 -9.68 -5.85 -6.44
N ASP A 28 -8.53 -6.22 -7.00
CA ASP A 28 -8.00 -7.57 -6.94
C ASP A 28 -6.88 -7.53 -5.91
N VAL A 29 -7.08 -8.19 -4.76
CA VAL A 29 -6.25 -7.98 -3.58
C VAL A 29 -5.44 -9.23 -3.24
N ASP A 30 -4.12 -9.07 -3.18
CA ASP A 30 -3.23 -10.04 -2.54
C ASP A 30 -2.84 -9.49 -1.18
N THR A 31 -2.50 -10.38 -0.25
CA THR A 31 -2.07 -9.99 1.09
C THR A 31 -0.69 -10.55 1.39
N ALA A 32 0.03 -9.87 2.28
CA ALA A 32 1.32 -10.34 2.80
C ALA A 32 1.37 -10.03 4.29
N ILE A 33 1.96 -10.93 5.06
CA ILE A 33 1.98 -10.82 6.54
C ILE A 33 3.28 -10.25 7.08
N SER A 34 4.23 -9.95 6.20
CA SER A 34 5.54 -9.44 6.60
C SER A 34 6.16 -8.71 5.42
N ALA A 35 7.21 -7.95 5.69
CA ALA A 35 7.97 -7.31 4.62
C ALA A 35 8.64 -8.35 3.73
N THR A 36 9.15 -9.42 4.32
CA THR A 36 9.78 -10.49 3.54
C THR A 36 8.79 -11.08 2.54
N ASP A 37 7.58 -11.41 3.01
CA ASP A 37 6.53 -11.95 2.13
C ASP A 37 6.14 -10.94 1.06
N ALA A 38 5.98 -9.67 1.47
CA ALA A 38 5.59 -8.62 0.53
C ALA A 38 6.62 -8.41 -0.56
N CYS A 39 7.90 -8.36 -0.18
CA CYS A 39 8.97 -8.13 -1.16
C CYS A 39 9.03 -9.27 -2.18
N ALA A 40 8.84 -10.51 -1.73
CA ALA A 40 8.81 -11.65 -2.65
C ALA A 40 7.66 -11.51 -3.64
N LYS A 41 6.48 -11.11 -3.16
CA LYS A 41 5.31 -10.95 -4.04
C LYS A 41 5.49 -9.79 -5.01
N LEU A 42 6.11 -8.71 -4.57
CA LEU A 42 6.38 -7.57 -5.44
C LEU A 42 7.31 -7.94 -6.59
N GLN A 43 8.24 -8.84 -6.35
CA GLN A 43 9.21 -9.23 -7.37
C GLN A 43 8.65 -10.25 -8.36
N THR A 44 7.60 -10.98 -7.98
CA THR A 44 7.04 -12.03 -8.84
C THR A 44 5.72 -11.68 -9.47
N GLY A 45 5.04 -10.64 -8.99
CA GLY A 45 3.77 -10.18 -9.53
C GLY A 45 3.86 -8.74 -10.00
N THR A 46 2.72 -8.21 -10.40
CA THR A 46 2.61 -6.79 -10.73
C THR A 46 1.41 -6.21 -9.99
N TYR A 47 1.57 -5.01 -9.44
CA TYR A 47 0.54 -4.34 -8.66
C TYR A 47 0.44 -2.89 -9.05
N GLU A 48 -0.77 -2.34 -9.01
CA GLU A 48 -0.96 -0.91 -9.23
C GLU A 48 -0.73 -0.13 -7.95
N MET A 49 -0.90 -0.78 -6.79
CA MET A 49 -0.77 -0.11 -5.50
C MET A 49 -0.29 -1.10 -4.45
N VAL A 50 0.49 -0.60 -3.51
CA VAL A 50 0.92 -1.33 -2.32
C VAL A 50 0.53 -0.50 -1.11
N VAL A 51 -0.19 -1.12 -0.16
CA VAL A 51 -0.55 -0.50 1.11
C VAL A 51 0.09 -1.32 2.22
N THR A 52 0.94 -0.72 3.02
CA THR A 52 1.69 -1.45 4.03
C THR A 52 1.66 -0.75 5.38
N ASP A 53 1.60 -1.53 6.46
CA ASP A 53 1.94 -1.02 7.78
C ASP A 53 3.46 -0.84 7.86
N ILE A 54 3.93 -0.09 8.84
CA ILE A 54 5.36 0.15 9.03
C ILE A 54 5.96 -0.89 9.98
N ARG A 55 5.35 -1.06 11.16
CA ARG A 55 5.87 -1.97 12.18
C ARG A 55 5.34 -3.37 11.94
N MET A 56 6.23 -4.27 11.64
CA MET A 56 5.86 -5.68 11.42
C MET A 56 6.95 -6.54 12.05
N GLU A 57 7.75 -7.27 11.27
CA GLU A 57 8.82 -8.08 11.86
C GLU A 57 9.95 -7.21 12.45
N THR A 58 10.07 -5.96 11.97
CA THR A 58 10.94 -4.95 12.59
C THR A 58 10.15 -3.64 12.67
N GLU A 59 10.70 -2.65 13.38
CA GLU A 59 10.01 -1.38 13.57
C GLU A 59 9.86 -0.58 12.29
N ASP A 60 10.70 -0.87 11.31
CA ASP A 60 10.72 -0.12 10.04
C ASP A 60 10.48 -1.01 8.82
N ALA A 61 9.92 -2.20 9.03
CA ALA A 61 9.73 -3.17 7.97
C ALA A 61 8.96 -2.61 6.77
N GLY A 62 7.96 -1.78 7.03
CA GLY A 62 7.15 -1.20 5.96
C GLY A 62 7.93 -0.33 5.01
N PHE A 63 8.99 0.33 5.48
CA PHE A 63 9.83 1.13 4.58
C PHE A 63 10.59 0.24 3.59
N GLN A 64 10.95 -0.97 4.01
CA GLN A 64 11.55 -1.93 3.09
C GLN A 64 10.57 -2.30 1.98
N VAL A 65 9.30 -2.48 2.32
CA VAL A 65 8.25 -2.74 1.34
C VAL A 65 8.14 -1.59 0.35
N VAL A 66 8.11 -0.36 0.86
CA VAL A 66 8.02 0.84 0.00
C VAL A 66 9.20 0.90 -0.96
N HIS A 67 10.41 0.69 -0.45
CA HIS A 67 11.61 0.76 -1.28
C HIS A 67 11.61 -0.33 -2.36
N THR A 68 11.23 -1.55 -1.99
CA THR A 68 11.15 -2.64 -2.96
C THR A 68 10.12 -2.34 -4.04
N ALA A 69 8.97 -1.79 -3.64
CA ALA A 69 7.94 -1.41 -4.60
C ALA A 69 8.46 -0.36 -5.59
N GLN A 70 9.20 0.62 -5.08
CA GLN A 70 9.72 1.70 -5.92
C GLN A 70 10.77 1.22 -6.91
N GLN A 71 11.39 0.09 -6.66
CA GLN A 71 12.39 -0.49 -7.56
C GLN A 71 11.75 -1.29 -8.70
N GLN A 72 10.46 -1.56 -8.64
CA GLN A 72 9.80 -2.36 -9.67
C GLN A 72 9.53 -1.51 -10.91
N THR A 73 9.69 -2.12 -12.07
CA THR A 73 9.48 -1.41 -13.34
C THR A 73 8.03 -0.98 -13.54
N TYR A 74 7.09 -1.70 -12.93
CA TYR A 74 5.68 -1.34 -13.03
C TYR A 74 5.28 -0.19 -12.09
N ARG A 75 6.16 0.27 -11.22
CA ARG A 75 6.04 1.47 -10.40
C ARG A 75 4.68 1.61 -9.71
N PRO A 76 4.38 0.76 -8.73
CA PRO A 76 3.09 0.84 -8.04
C PRO A 76 3.02 2.11 -7.20
N VAL A 77 1.80 2.61 -7.00
CA VAL A 77 1.55 3.64 -6.00
C VAL A 77 1.84 3.03 -4.63
N THR A 78 2.51 3.76 -3.76
CA THR A 78 2.79 3.28 -2.40
C THR A 78 2.00 4.10 -1.38
N ALA A 79 1.43 3.42 -0.40
CA ALA A 79 0.74 4.06 0.72
C ALA A 79 1.09 3.32 1.99
N VAL A 80 1.23 4.06 3.08
CA VAL A 80 1.46 3.49 4.40
C VAL A 80 0.20 3.71 5.22
N LEU A 81 -0.26 2.65 5.89
CA LEU A 81 -1.42 2.70 6.78
C LEU A 81 -0.95 2.22 8.15
N THR A 82 -0.81 3.13 9.11
CA THR A 82 -0.20 2.83 10.38
C THR A 82 -0.92 3.50 11.54
N ALA A 83 -0.90 2.84 12.72
CA ALA A 83 -1.41 3.42 13.97
C ALA A 83 -0.41 4.38 14.60
N TYR A 84 0.86 4.29 14.22
CA TYR A 84 1.94 5.05 14.84
C TYR A 84 2.73 5.79 13.76
N PRO A 85 2.18 6.92 13.26
CA PRO A 85 2.85 7.62 12.16
C PRO A 85 4.20 8.16 12.61
N PRO A 86 5.25 7.95 11.81
CA PRO A 86 6.55 8.53 12.11
C PRO A 86 6.55 10.03 11.83
N PRO A 87 7.58 10.75 12.27
CA PRO A 87 7.68 12.17 11.93
C PRO A 87 7.67 12.38 10.42
N GLU A 88 7.12 13.52 10.02
CA GLU A 88 6.98 13.84 8.60
C GLU A 88 8.32 13.78 7.86
N GLN A 89 9.39 14.21 8.51
CA GLN A 89 10.72 14.20 7.89
C GLN A 89 11.16 12.77 7.56
N VAL A 90 10.84 11.81 8.44
CA VAL A 90 11.18 10.41 8.20
C VAL A 90 10.42 9.88 6.99
N CYS A 91 9.12 10.18 6.89
CA CYS A 91 8.32 9.77 5.74
C CYS A 91 8.88 10.35 4.46
N ARG A 92 9.29 11.61 4.49
CA ARG A 92 9.87 12.27 3.34
C ARG A 92 11.19 11.63 2.91
N ASN A 93 12.05 11.35 3.89
CA ASN A 93 13.34 10.71 3.62
C ASN A 93 13.17 9.31 3.05
N GLN A 94 12.13 8.60 3.46
CA GLN A 94 11.86 7.24 3.00
C GLN A 94 11.04 7.22 1.71
N ARG A 95 10.66 8.39 1.20
CA ARG A 95 9.92 8.54 -0.05
C ARG A 95 8.57 7.84 -0.03
N VAL A 96 7.90 7.86 1.11
CA VAL A 96 6.56 7.32 1.25
C VAL A 96 5.62 8.12 0.35
N GLY A 97 4.83 7.42 -0.46
CA GLY A 97 3.93 8.09 -1.40
C GLY A 97 2.76 8.75 -0.70
N SER A 98 2.17 8.07 0.28
CA SER A 98 1.05 8.61 1.04
C SER A 98 1.02 7.95 2.40
N LEU A 99 0.60 8.71 3.41
CA LEU A 99 0.52 8.24 4.79
C LEU A 99 -0.92 8.33 5.26
N LEU A 100 -1.48 7.20 5.66
CA LEU A 100 -2.81 7.12 6.24
C LEU A 100 -2.67 6.63 7.68
N VAL A 101 -3.48 7.16 8.60
CA VAL A 101 -3.35 6.87 10.02
C VAL A 101 -4.54 6.05 10.48
N LYS A 102 -4.27 4.92 11.15
CA LYS A 102 -5.31 4.11 11.79
C LYS A 102 -5.81 4.79 13.05
N PRO A 103 -7.07 4.63 13.44
CA PRO A 103 -8.13 3.94 12.70
C PRO A 103 -8.67 4.80 11.58
N ILE A 104 -9.03 4.15 10.48
CA ILE A 104 -9.66 4.85 9.37
C ILE A 104 -10.91 4.06 8.98
N GLY A 105 -12.00 4.76 8.71
CA GLY A 105 -13.22 4.09 8.27
C GLY A 105 -13.03 3.44 6.91
N THR A 106 -13.74 2.33 6.67
CA THR A 106 -13.56 1.59 5.43
C THR A 106 -13.94 2.40 4.20
N THR A 107 -15.01 3.20 4.29
CA THR A 107 -15.42 4.07 3.18
C THR A 107 -14.35 5.12 2.89
N GLU A 108 -13.80 5.71 3.93
CA GLU A 108 -12.75 6.72 3.76
C GLU A 108 -11.48 6.10 3.19
N LEU A 109 -11.12 4.90 3.65
CA LEU A 109 -9.95 4.20 3.13
C LEU A 109 -10.09 3.96 1.62
N VAL A 110 -11.22 3.40 1.20
CA VAL A 110 -11.46 3.14 -0.22
C VAL A 110 -11.36 4.43 -1.02
N ARG A 111 -11.97 5.50 -0.52
CA ARG A 111 -11.95 6.79 -1.22
C ARG A 111 -10.53 7.32 -1.38
N GLN A 112 -9.72 7.22 -0.32
CA GLN A 112 -8.34 7.67 -0.37
C GLN A 112 -7.50 6.85 -1.35
N LEU A 113 -7.67 5.53 -1.35
CA LEU A 113 -6.92 4.68 -2.25
C LEU A 113 -7.31 4.91 -3.70
N GLU A 114 -8.59 5.09 -3.97
CA GLU A 114 -9.04 5.40 -5.32
C GLU A 114 -8.48 6.75 -5.80
N ALA A 115 -8.46 7.73 -4.91
CA ALA A 115 -7.89 9.04 -5.24
C ALA A 115 -6.41 8.94 -5.59
N LEU A 116 -5.66 8.13 -4.85
CA LEU A 116 -4.23 7.95 -5.11
C LEU A 116 -3.99 7.32 -6.48
N LEU A 117 -4.81 6.37 -6.87
CA LEU A 117 -4.70 5.76 -8.19
C LEU A 117 -5.08 6.74 -9.30
N GLU A 118 -6.04 7.60 -9.05
CA GLU A 118 -6.43 8.62 -10.02
C GLU A 118 -5.30 9.61 -10.27
N THR A 119 -4.62 10.06 -9.23
CA THR A 119 -3.54 11.04 -9.39
C THR A 119 -2.34 10.44 -10.12
N ARG A 120 -2.19 9.13 -10.10
CA ARG A 120 -1.10 8.46 -10.81
C ARG A 120 -1.34 8.43 -12.31
N ARG A 121 -2.59 8.41 -12.74
CA ARG A 121 -2.94 8.30 -14.14
C ARG A 121 -2.35 9.44 -14.95
N PRO A 122 -1.74 9.15 -16.10
CA PRO A 122 -1.30 10.24 -16.98
C PRO A 122 -2.50 11.07 -17.39
N GLY A 123 -2.32 12.37 -17.42
CA GLY A 123 -3.37 13.27 -17.86
C GLY A 123 -3.64 13.14 -19.35
N PRO A 124 -4.70 13.80 -19.82
CA PRO A 124 -5.03 13.74 -21.24
C PRO A 124 -3.93 14.26 -22.16
N SER A 125 -3.07 15.12 -21.64
CA SER A 125 -1.95 15.63 -22.45
C SER A 125 -0.89 14.56 -22.67
N GLY A 126 -1.01 13.48 -21.97
CA GLY A 126 -0.04 12.44 -22.00
C GLY A 126 1.23 12.83 -21.36
N ARG A 127 1.01 13.82 -20.84
CA ARG A 127 1.96 14.23 -20.33
C ARG A 127 2.55 14.00 -20.24
#